data_e423f0fcd16f248ebd318c06318c0d3a
#
_entry.id   e423f0fcd16f248ebd318c06318c0d3a
#
_cell.length_a   1.000
_cell.length_b   1.000
_cell.length_c   1.000
_cell.angle_alpha   90.00
_cell.angle_beta   90.00
_cell.angle_gamma   90.00
#
_symmetry.space_group_name_H-M   'P 1'
#
loop_
_entity.id
_entity.type
_entity.pdbx_description
1 polymer ?
#
loop_
_entity_poly.entity_id
_entity_poly.type
_entity_poly.pdbx_seq_one_letter_code
_entity_poly.pdbx_strand_id
1 'polypeptide(L)'
;MSARPEVVYVLPNKLGGVFSYVHQLLAHRRPDGFSYAAVRTQNARDRDHNIFEPLPADRDVRFEYSLPPENVHAVLRRLALTIPFGPGVIVANDWIELALTSIHDTGRAVFAINHGDMDFYYNLAVRHQETIDAFVTYTEQMARRLRELLPDREESIFLLPYGVDIPRAVRQPKPGPLRVLYVGRLSRDKGVFDLPFIDRRLRDVGVNPVWTVQGGGPDEDELRTAWADRLDVRWFGQRDKADVLRMYEHHDVLVMPSRQEGLPVALLEAGAAGVVPVVSDLASGIPEVVESGVSGYRPAVGQIGAFAEAIAALDRDRTRLEAMSGAVRDVVATRFNAIQRTADYQRLFGRWRDLKRPRPKNPKLRYGSRLDKPWIPNIAVRLIRSTMSRR
;
A
#
# COMPACT_ATOMS: atom_id res chain seq x y z
N MET A 1 21.24 24.92 21.38
CA MET A 1 20.79 23.52 21.28
C MET A 1 20.40 23.27 19.82
N SER A 2 20.99 22.29 19.14
CA SER A 2 20.55 21.95 17.77
C SER A 2 19.12 21.44 17.84
N ALA A 3 18.26 21.88 16.90
CA ALA A 3 16.88 21.43 16.84
C ALA A 3 16.83 19.89 16.71
N ARG A 4 15.93 19.25 17.45
CA ARG A 4 15.70 17.80 17.38
C ARG A 4 15.28 17.43 15.95
N PRO A 5 15.89 16.41 15.31
CA PRO A 5 15.52 16.02 13.97
C PRO A 5 14.07 15.47 13.95
N GLU A 6 13.36 15.73 12.86
CA GLU A 6 11.98 15.30 12.69
C GLU A 6 11.81 14.42 11.43
N VAL A 7 11.10 13.32 11.55
CA VAL A 7 10.62 12.51 10.42
C VAL A 7 9.20 12.98 10.11
N VAL A 8 9.00 13.53 8.90
CA VAL A 8 7.71 14.03 8.43
C VAL A 8 7.18 13.10 7.36
N TYR A 9 6.16 12.32 7.68
CA TYR A 9 5.41 11.55 6.69
C TYR A 9 4.41 12.47 6.00
N VAL A 10 4.52 12.62 4.69
CA VAL A 10 3.50 13.29 3.88
C VAL A 10 2.76 12.23 3.08
N LEU A 11 1.44 12.18 3.19
CA LEU A 11 0.64 11.09 2.61
C LEU A 11 -0.78 11.54 2.26
N PRO A 12 -1.45 10.89 1.28
CA PRO A 12 -2.85 11.15 1.00
C PRO A 12 -3.75 10.81 2.19
N ASN A 13 -4.74 11.69 2.48
CA ASN A 13 -5.71 11.48 3.56
C ASN A 13 -6.86 10.54 3.13
N LYS A 14 -6.52 9.29 2.78
CA LYS A 14 -7.50 8.26 2.37
C LYS A 14 -7.11 6.88 2.87
N LEU A 15 -8.12 6.04 3.10
CA LEU A 15 -7.91 4.62 3.43
C LEU A 15 -7.17 3.90 2.29
N GLY A 16 -6.24 3.02 2.66
CA GLY A 16 -5.48 2.21 1.71
C GLY A 16 -4.10 1.83 2.23
N GLY A 17 -3.32 1.16 1.38
CA GLY A 17 -2.01 0.63 1.73
C GLY A 17 -1.03 1.67 2.27
N VAL A 18 -1.02 2.89 1.71
CA VAL A 18 -0.14 3.99 2.16
C VAL A 18 -0.45 4.40 3.60
N PHE A 19 -1.74 4.55 3.94
CA PHE A 19 -2.15 4.86 5.31
C PHE A 19 -1.77 3.75 6.28
N SER A 20 -2.06 2.50 5.95
CA SER A 20 -1.71 1.33 6.78
C SER A 20 -0.20 1.22 7.01
N TYR A 21 0.60 1.47 5.97
CA TYR A 21 2.05 1.51 6.05
C TYR A 21 2.54 2.57 7.05
N VAL A 22 2.10 3.82 6.91
CA VAL A 22 2.53 4.92 7.80
C VAL A 22 2.03 4.68 9.22
N HIS A 23 0.78 4.22 9.39
CA HIS A 23 0.23 3.87 10.69
C HIS A 23 1.07 2.81 11.41
N GLN A 24 1.46 1.72 10.71
CA GLN A 24 2.29 0.66 11.28
C GLN A 24 3.66 1.19 11.73
N LEU A 25 4.34 1.98 10.91
CA LEU A 25 5.63 2.55 11.28
C LEU A 25 5.53 3.47 12.50
N LEU A 26 4.48 4.28 12.57
CA LEU A 26 4.24 5.17 13.72
C LEU A 26 3.84 4.41 14.98
N ALA A 27 3.03 3.35 14.86
CA ALA A 27 2.56 2.56 15.99
C ALA A 27 3.69 1.73 16.65
N HIS A 28 4.64 1.25 15.85
CA HIS A 28 5.74 0.41 16.32
C HIS A 28 7.08 1.13 16.49
N ARG A 29 7.09 2.47 16.30
CA ARG A 29 8.32 3.24 16.50
C ARG A 29 8.84 3.14 17.92
N ARG A 30 10.14 3.08 18.04
CA ARG A 30 10.86 3.16 19.32
C ARG A 30 11.50 4.53 19.48
N PRO A 31 11.77 4.99 20.71
CA PRO A 31 12.54 6.20 20.93
C PRO A 31 13.91 6.12 20.23
N ASP A 32 14.20 7.03 19.31
CA ASP A 32 15.39 7.03 18.46
C ASP A 32 16.02 8.42 18.29
N GLY A 33 15.54 9.37 19.09
CA GLY A 33 16.01 10.75 19.04
C GLY A 33 15.28 11.62 18.00
N PHE A 34 14.38 11.06 17.17
CA PHE A 34 13.52 11.82 16.27
C PHE A 34 12.19 12.20 16.94
N SER A 35 11.59 13.31 16.48
CA SER A 35 10.16 13.54 16.56
C SER A 35 9.49 13.06 15.26
N TYR A 36 8.21 12.71 15.31
CA TYR A 36 7.49 12.16 14.18
C TYR A 36 6.25 12.99 13.87
N ALA A 37 6.14 13.46 12.64
CA ALA A 37 4.97 14.20 12.17
C ALA A 37 4.31 13.48 11.00
N ALA A 38 2.98 13.61 10.91
CA ALA A 38 2.20 13.24 9.75
C ALA A 38 1.55 14.50 9.16
N VAL A 39 1.66 14.67 7.84
CA VAL A 39 0.95 15.70 7.08
C VAL A 39 0.06 14.98 6.06
N ARG A 40 -1.23 14.94 6.35
CA ARG A 40 -2.21 14.26 5.52
C ARG A 40 -2.78 15.23 4.49
N THR A 41 -2.45 15.00 3.23
CA THR A 41 -2.85 15.86 2.11
C THR A 41 -4.17 15.41 1.52
N GLN A 42 -5.06 16.34 1.24
CA GLN A 42 -6.37 16.06 0.68
C GLN A 42 -6.73 17.03 -0.42
N ASN A 43 -6.95 16.51 -1.64
CA ASN A 43 -7.59 17.29 -2.67
C ASN A 43 -9.10 17.39 -2.37
N ALA A 44 -9.64 18.61 -2.29
CA ALA A 44 -11.06 18.82 -1.98
C ALA A 44 -12.02 18.17 -3.00
N ARG A 45 -11.53 17.71 -4.14
CA ARG A 45 -12.30 16.97 -5.14
C ARG A 45 -12.40 15.46 -4.85
N ASP A 46 -11.44 14.92 -4.09
CA ASP A 46 -11.36 13.50 -3.74
C ASP A 46 -11.95 13.28 -2.35
N ARG A 47 -13.24 13.58 -2.17
CA ARG A 47 -13.91 13.53 -0.85
C ARG A 47 -14.29 12.11 -0.40
N ASP A 48 -14.28 11.16 -1.30
CA ASP A 48 -14.63 9.79 -0.99
C ASP A 48 -13.46 9.09 -0.28
N HIS A 49 -13.75 8.47 0.87
CA HIS A 49 -12.81 7.71 1.70
C HIS A 49 -11.86 8.49 2.62
N ASN A 50 -12.25 9.67 3.07
CA ASN A 50 -11.46 10.45 4.02
C ASN A 50 -11.30 9.75 5.36
N ILE A 51 -10.07 9.82 5.91
CA ILE A 51 -9.77 9.30 7.25
C ILE A 51 -9.91 10.45 8.25
N PHE A 52 -10.71 10.22 9.28
CA PHE A 52 -10.93 11.18 10.36
C PHE A 52 -10.10 10.85 11.61
N GLU A 53 -9.71 9.59 11.79
CA GLU A 53 -8.87 9.16 12.91
C GLU A 53 -7.46 9.72 12.79
N PRO A 54 -6.87 10.24 13.89
CA PRO A 54 -5.51 10.73 13.88
C PRO A 54 -4.50 9.57 13.76
N LEU A 55 -3.37 9.84 13.13
CA LEU A 55 -2.22 8.96 13.17
C LEU A 55 -1.50 9.06 14.52
N PRO A 56 -0.88 7.98 15.04
CA PRO A 56 -0.16 8.00 16.31
C PRO A 56 1.22 8.69 16.15
N ALA A 57 1.23 9.91 15.62
CA ALA A 57 2.39 10.78 15.47
C ALA A 57 2.45 11.79 16.62
N ASP A 58 3.63 12.42 16.83
CA ASP A 58 3.77 13.50 17.81
C ASP A 58 3.05 14.76 17.34
N ARG A 59 2.89 14.91 16.00
CA ARG A 59 2.12 15.96 15.35
C ARG A 59 1.40 15.37 14.12
N ASP A 60 0.09 15.55 14.03
CA ASP A 60 -0.73 15.12 12.91
C ASP A 60 -1.51 16.32 12.34
N VAL A 61 -1.25 16.65 11.08
CA VAL A 61 -1.81 17.84 10.40
C VAL A 61 -2.58 17.41 9.16
N ARG A 62 -3.78 17.94 8.99
CA ARG A 62 -4.52 17.84 7.72
C ARG A 62 -4.23 19.07 6.87
N PHE A 63 -3.88 18.83 5.62
CA PHE A 63 -3.64 19.86 4.64
C PHE A 63 -4.60 19.70 3.46
N GLU A 64 -5.53 20.64 3.33
CA GLU A 64 -6.49 20.63 2.24
C GLU A 64 -6.06 21.58 1.11
N TYR A 65 -6.25 21.11 -0.12
CA TYR A 65 -6.00 21.87 -1.34
C TYR A 65 -7.03 21.53 -2.42
N SER A 66 -7.10 22.33 -3.47
CA SER A 66 -8.01 22.11 -4.60
C SER A 66 -7.26 22.28 -5.92
N LEU A 67 -6.88 21.16 -6.54
CA LEU A 67 -6.20 21.15 -7.83
C LEU A 67 -6.99 20.34 -8.87
N PRO A 68 -7.32 20.98 -10.02
CA PRO A 68 -7.53 22.42 -10.16
C PRO A 68 -8.72 22.88 -9.32
N PRO A 69 -8.98 24.13 -8.97
CA PRO A 69 -8.60 25.34 -9.74
C PRO A 69 -7.41 26.14 -9.17
N GLU A 70 -6.84 25.78 -8.02
CA GLU A 70 -5.75 26.56 -7.41
C GLU A 70 -4.48 26.56 -8.28
N ASN A 71 -3.63 27.56 -8.08
CA ASN A 71 -2.27 27.59 -8.59
C ASN A 71 -1.40 26.62 -7.81
N VAL A 72 -0.72 25.68 -8.49
CA VAL A 72 0.14 24.66 -7.85
C VAL A 72 1.19 25.31 -6.95
N HIS A 73 1.86 26.41 -7.37
CA HIS A 73 2.83 27.11 -6.53
C HIS A 73 2.21 27.68 -5.25
N ALA A 74 0.95 28.15 -5.30
CA ALA A 74 0.27 28.65 -4.12
C ALA A 74 -0.06 27.52 -3.13
N VAL A 75 -0.48 26.37 -3.64
CA VAL A 75 -0.69 25.16 -2.84
C VAL A 75 0.61 24.72 -2.17
N LEU A 76 1.71 24.61 -2.93
CA LEU A 76 3.00 24.18 -2.40
C LEU A 76 3.57 25.15 -1.36
N ARG A 77 3.40 26.48 -1.54
CA ARG A 77 3.78 27.45 -0.50
C ARG A 77 3.00 27.27 0.80
N ARG A 78 1.69 26.98 0.73
CA ARG A 78 0.89 26.67 1.92
C ARG A 78 1.31 25.36 2.58
N LEU A 79 1.61 24.34 1.77
CA LEU A 79 2.11 23.06 2.26
C LEU A 79 3.46 23.23 2.97
N ALA A 80 4.36 24.06 2.45
CA ALA A 80 5.64 24.37 3.07
C ALA A 80 5.49 24.91 4.50
N LEU A 81 4.42 25.68 4.79
CA LEU A 81 4.15 26.19 6.14
C LEU A 81 3.79 25.09 7.14
N THR A 82 3.31 23.94 6.68
CA THR A 82 3.04 22.79 7.54
C THR A 82 4.29 21.94 7.83
N ILE A 83 5.38 22.20 7.09
CA ILE A 83 6.67 21.50 7.21
C ILE A 83 7.77 22.55 7.44
N PRO A 84 7.90 23.09 8.65
CA PRO A 84 8.89 24.13 8.96
C PRO A 84 10.30 23.66 8.60
N PHE A 85 11.16 24.57 8.15
CA PHE A 85 12.57 24.28 7.89
C PHE A 85 13.26 23.66 9.13
N GLY A 86 13.99 22.57 8.93
CA GLY A 86 14.65 21.89 10.05
C GLY A 86 15.38 20.59 9.64
N PRO A 87 16.11 19.99 10.58
CA PRO A 87 16.85 18.76 10.34
C PRO A 87 15.91 17.54 10.31
N GLY A 88 16.33 16.47 9.64
CA GLY A 88 15.63 15.18 9.63
C GLY A 88 15.26 14.68 8.25
N VAL A 89 14.08 14.06 8.11
CA VAL A 89 13.63 13.34 6.91
C VAL A 89 12.22 13.80 6.51
N ILE A 90 11.97 13.97 5.23
CA ILE A 90 10.62 13.92 4.63
C ILE A 90 10.48 12.54 4.00
N VAL A 91 9.45 11.80 4.41
CA VAL A 91 9.01 10.55 3.78
C VAL A 91 7.91 10.89 2.80
N ALA A 92 8.26 10.86 1.51
CA ALA A 92 7.38 11.19 0.40
C ALA A 92 6.66 9.92 -0.09
N ASN A 93 5.34 9.95 -0.08
CA ASN A 93 4.47 8.83 -0.44
C ASN A 93 3.66 9.08 -1.72
N ASP A 94 3.65 10.33 -2.22
CA ASP A 94 2.92 10.74 -3.41
C ASP A 94 3.65 11.90 -4.13
N TRP A 95 3.04 12.48 -5.14
CA TRP A 95 3.64 13.48 -6.02
C TRP A 95 3.75 14.89 -5.41
N ILE A 96 2.81 15.28 -4.51
CA ILE A 96 2.71 16.68 -4.05
C ILE A 96 3.88 17.10 -3.17
N GLU A 97 4.35 16.22 -2.30
CA GLU A 97 5.53 16.44 -1.47
C GLU A 97 6.83 16.42 -2.28
N LEU A 98 6.91 15.57 -3.33
CA LEU A 98 8.02 15.59 -4.26
C LEU A 98 8.03 16.87 -5.09
N ALA A 99 6.87 17.37 -5.48
CA ALA A 99 6.74 18.68 -6.10
C ALA A 99 7.17 19.81 -5.16
N LEU A 100 6.80 19.74 -3.87
CA LEU A 100 7.24 20.70 -2.86
C LEU A 100 8.77 20.70 -2.74
N THR A 101 9.39 19.54 -2.51
CA THR A 101 10.83 19.42 -2.30
C THR A 101 11.65 19.79 -3.54
N SER A 102 11.03 19.78 -4.71
CA SER A 102 11.65 20.24 -5.96
C SER A 102 11.82 21.74 -6.05
N ILE A 103 11.06 22.52 -5.29
CA ILE A 103 11.09 24.00 -5.36
C ILE A 103 11.34 24.68 -4.02
N HIS A 104 11.33 23.92 -2.93
CA HIS A 104 11.48 24.43 -1.56
C HIS A 104 12.41 23.52 -0.76
N ASP A 105 13.54 24.08 -0.30
CA ASP A 105 14.42 23.36 0.61
C ASP A 105 13.83 23.38 2.03
N THR A 106 13.50 22.25 2.53
CA THR A 106 12.97 22.06 3.90
C THR A 106 14.06 21.81 4.94
N GLY A 107 15.32 21.77 4.53
CA GLY A 107 16.45 21.37 5.41
C GLY A 107 16.59 19.86 5.63
N ARG A 108 15.59 19.06 5.23
CA ARG A 108 15.51 17.61 5.45
C ARG A 108 16.04 16.80 4.27
N ALA A 109 16.43 15.57 4.53
CA ALA A 109 16.61 14.56 3.48
C ALA A 109 15.22 14.09 2.96
N VAL A 110 15.13 13.76 1.68
CA VAL A 110 13.88 13.33 1.02
C VAL A 110 13.98 11.83 0.71
N PHE A 111 13.14 11.04 1.35
CA PHE A 111 13.04 9.60 1.16
C PHE A 111 11.72 9.30 0.45
N ALA A 112 11.80 8.86 -0.80
CA ALA A 112 10.63 8.54 -1.62
C ALA A 112 10.28 7.06 -1.50
N ILE A 113 9.03 6.77 -1.16
CA ILE A 113 8.53 5.40 -1.05
C ILE A 113 7.80 5.03 -2.34
N ASN A 114 8.25 3.95 -2.97
CA ASN A 114 7.55 3.36 -4.10
C ASN A 114 6.54 2.34 -3.55
N HIS A 115 5.25 2.70 -3.55
CA HIS A 115 4.17 1.90 -2.95
C HIS A 115 3.62 0.78 -3.83
N GLY A 116 4.07 0.66 -5.07
CA GLY A 116 3.58 -0.38 -5.96
C GLY A 116 4.36 -0.47 -7.27
N ASP A 117 4.28 -1.62 -7.92
CA ASP A 117 4.90 -1.86 -9.22
C ASP A 117 4.03 -1.28 -10.36
N MET A 118 3.92 0.06 -10.35
CA MET A 118 3.15 0.83 -11.33
C MET A 118 4.02 1.95 -11.91
N ASP A 119 3.86 2.23 -13.18
CA ASP A 119 4.59 3.28 -13.90
C ASP A 119 4.50 4.65 -13.21
N PHE A 120 3.39 4.92 -12.54
CA PHE A 120 3.19 6.15 -11.78
C PHE A 120 4.34 6.40 -10.79
N TYR A 121 4.68 5.43 -9.94
CA TYR A 121 5.74 5.59 -8.93
C TYR A 121 7.13 5.66 -9.54
N TYR A 122 7.41 4.88 -10.59
CA TYR A 122 8.68 4.95 -11.30
C TYR A 122 8.88 6.29 -12.01
N ASN A 123 7.82 6.80 -12.63
CA ASN A 123 7.84 8.13 -13.25
C ASN A 123 8.06 9.25 -12.22
N LEU A 124 7.51 9.12 -11.00
CA LEU A 124 7.80 10.05 -9.90
C LEU A 124 9.28 9.97 -9.50
N ALA A 125 9.81 8.78 -9.30
CA ALA A 125 11.20 8.57 -8.93
C ALA A 125 12.17 9.17 -9.97
N VAL A 126 11.98 8.87 -11.26
CA VAL A 126 12.80 9.41 -12.35
C VAL A 126 12.65 10.93 -12.45
N ARG A 127 11.43 11.45 -12.37
CA ARG A 127 11.14 12.88 -12.47
C ARG A 127 11.81 13.71 -11.39
N HIS A 128 11.88 13.17 -10.17
CA HIS A 128 12.37 13.89 -8.99
C HIS A 128 13.73 13.40 -8.47
N GLN A 129 14.45 12.56 -9.25
CA GLN A 129 15.71 11.94 -8.83
C GLN A 129 16.77 12.92 -8.31
N GLU A 130 16.75 14.17 -8.77
CA GLU A 130 17.70 15.21 -8.35
C GLU A 130 17.46 15.69 -6.92
N THR A 131 16.22 15.56 -6.41
CA THR A 131 15.81 16.04 -5.09
C THR A 131 15.54 14.91 -4.10
N ILE A 132 15.42 13.67 -4.56
CA ILE A 132 15.28 12.48 -3.72
C ILE A 132 16.67 12.03 -3.27
N ASP A 133 16.83 11.81 -1.98
CA ASP A 133 18.07 11.35 -1.35
C ASP A 133 18.10 9.83 -1.20
N ALA A 134 16.96 9.20 -0.91
CA ALA A 134 16.80 7.76 -0.85
C ALA A 134 15.49 7.31 -1.52
N PHE A 135 15.56 6.22 -2.26
CA PHE A 135 14.42 5.53 -2.84
C PHE A 135 14.18 4.25 -2.04
N VAL A 136 12.97 4.05 -1.55
CA VAL A 136 12.61 2.85 -0.79
C VAL A 136 11.58 2.06 -1.56
N THR A 137 11.79 0.77 -1.67
CA THR A 137 10.88 -0.18 -2.32
C THR A 137 10.60 -1.37 -1.43
N TYR A 138 9.54 -2.11 -1.71
CA TYR A 138 9.07 -3.23 -0.90
C TYR A 138 9.52 -4.59 -1.40
N THR A 139 9.86 -4.71 -2.69
CA THR A 139 10.15 -5.99 -3.33
C THR A 139 11.42 -5.92 -4.17
N GLU A 140 12.09 -7.06 -4.32
CA GLU A 140 13.28 -7.19 -5.18
C GLU A 140 13.01 -6.79 -6.62
N GLN A 141 11.83 -7.12 -7.14
CA GLN A 141 11.44 -6.71 -8.49
C GLN A 141 11.39 -5.19 -8.64
N MET A 142 10.75 -4.51 -7.69
CA MET A 142 10.66 -3.05 -7.70
C MET A 142 12.06 -2.42 -7.56
N ALA A 143 12.92 -2.98 -6.70
CA ALA A 143 14.30 -2.52 -6.54
C ALA A 143 15.11 -2.68 -7.84
N ARG A 144 15.00 -3.83 -8.51
CA ARG A 144 15.65 -4.10 -9.79
C ARG A 144 15.21 -3.09 -10.84
N ARG A 145 13.91 -2.89 -11.00
CA ARG A 145 13.37 -1.93 -11.98
C ARG A 145 13.83 -0.49 -11.70
N LEU A 146 13.92 -0.09 -10.43
CA LEU A 146 14.47 1.23 -10.08
C LEU A 146 15.96 1.35 -10.42
N ARG A 147 16.77 0.30 -10.19
CA ARG A 147 18.20 0.30 -10.57
C ARG A 147 18.37 0.41 -12.08
N GLU A 148 17.54 -0.27 -12.86
CA GLU A 148 17.53 -0.16 -14.33
C GLU A 148 17.19 1.27 -14.82
N LEU A 149 16.23 1.93 -14.15
CA LEU A 149 15.80 3.29 -14.50
C LEU A 149 16.74 4.39 -13.96
N LEU A 150 17.46 4.11 -12.88
CA LEU A 150 18.31 5.04 -12.15
C LEU A 150 19.70 4.43 -11.87
N PRO A 151 20.47 4.04 -12.89
CA PRO A 151 21.76 3.33 -12.70
C PRO A 151 22.77 4.13 -11.87
N ASP A 152 22.78 5.46 -12.01
CA ASP A 152 23.67 6.35 -11.25
C ASP A 152 23.22 6.55 -9.79
N ARG A 153 22.15 5.90 -9.36
CA ARG A 153 21.54 6.07 -8.04
C ARG A 153 21.39 4.75 -7.26
N GLU A 154 22.05 3.68 -7.70
CA GLU A 154 21.93 2.34 -7.13
C GLU A 154 22.14 2.32 -5.61
N GLU A 155 23.18 3.02 -5.10
CA GLU A 155 23.50 3.12 -3.67
C GLU A 155 22.42 3.86 -2.84
N SER A 156 21.54 4.58 -3.50
CA SER A 156 20.41 5.29 -2.88
C SER A 156 19.11 4.49 -2.92
N ILE A 157 19.10 3.27 -3.47
CA ILE A 157 17.91 2.41 -3.59
C ILE A 157 17.94 1.36 -2.47
N PHE A 158 16.95 1.40 -1.60
CA PHE A 158 16.82 0.54 -0.43
C PHE A 158 15.62 -0.38 -0.57
N LEU A 159 15.86 -1.67 -0.40
CA LEU A 159 14.80 -2.68 -0.28
C LEU A 159 14.40 -2.80 1.18
N LEU A 160 13.28 -2.20 1.54
CA LEU A 160 12.68 -2.27 2.87
C LEU A 160 11.18 -2.56 2.75
N PRO A 161 10.78 -3.83 2.82
CA PRO A 161 9.35 -4.18 2.84
C PRO A 161 8.71 -3.59 4.09
N TYR A 162 7.42 -3.29 4.00
CA TYR A 162 6.66 -2.97 5.20
C TYR A 162 6.30 -4.25 5.96
N GLY A 163 5.88 -4.08 7.22
CA GLY A 163 5.49 -5.20 8.07
C GLY A 163 4.00 -5.18 8.41
N VAL A 164 3.55 -6.32 8.94
CA VAL A 164 2.24 -6.48 9.56
C VAL A 164 2.42 -6.99 10.99
N ASP A 165 1.39 -6.76 11.82
CA ASP A 165 1.36 -7.34 13.16
C ASP A 165 1.30 -8.86 13.07
N ILE A 166 2.09 -9.53 13.91
CA ILE A 166 2.02 -10.97 14.02
C ILE A 166 1.05 -11.31 15.16
N PRO A 167 -0.17 -11.76 14.85
CA PRO A 167 -1.18 -12.00 15.87
C PRO A 167 -0.81 -13.19 16.75
N ARG A 168 -1.22 -13.15 18.02
CA ARG A 168 -1.13 -14.31 18.92
C ARG A 168 -2.17 -15.37 18.56
N ALA A 169 -3.38 -14.93 18.23
CA ALA A 169 -4.44 -15.79 17.73
C ALA A 169 -4.18 -16.13 16.25
N VAL A 170 -4.24 -17.40 15.93
CA VAL A 170 -4.01 -17.95 14.60
C VAL A 170 -5.24 -18.70 14.13
N ARG A 171 -5.28 -18.98 12.84
CA ARG A 171 -6.27 -19.86 12.25
C ARG A 171 -6.45 -21.12 13.10
N GLN A 172 -7.70 -21.45 13.41
CA GLN A 172 -8.04 -22.65 14.15
C GLN A 172 -8.54 -23.73 13.19
N PRO A 173 -7.87 -24.90 13.12
CA PRO A 173 -8.38 -26.04 12.39
C PRO A 173 -9.79 -26.42 12.89
N LYS A 174 -10.71 -26.63 11.96
CA LYS A 174 -12.07 -27.07 12.29
C LYS A 174 -12.49 -28.18 11.34
N PRO A 175 -13.20 -29.22 11.85
CA PRO A 175 -13.83 -30.21 10.98
C PRO A 175 -14.93 -29.54 10.14
N GLY A 176 -15.22 -30.12 8.98
CA GLY A 176 -16.26 -29.64 8.08
C GLY A 176 -15.72 -29.00 6.80
N PRO A 177 -16.56 -28.27 6.05
CA PRO A 177 -16.19 -27.68 4.78
C PRO A 177 -15.03 -26.69 4.92
N LEU A 178 -14.20 -26.60 3.87
CA LEU A 178 -13.14 -25.60 3.79
C LEU A 178 -13.72 -24.18 3.84
N ARG A 179 -13.12 -23.30 4.62
CA ARG A 179 -13.57 -21.90 4.78
C ARG A 179 -12.66 -21.02 3.93
N VAL A 180 -13.21 -20.51 2.83
CA VAL A 180 -12.48 -19.69 1.85
C VAL A 180 -12.84 -18.24 2.03
N LEU A 181 -11.84 -17.39 2.03
CA LEU A 181 -11.96 -15.94 2.25
C LEU A 181 -11.39 -15.19 1.06
N TYR A 182 -12.10 -14.17 0.62
CA TYR A 182 -11.58 -13.07 -0.19
C TYR A 182 -11.55 -11.79 0.66
N VAL A 183 -10.45 -11.05 0.61
CA VAL A 183 -10.31 -9.74 1.25
C VAL A 183 -9.75 -8.75 0.25
N GLY A 184 -10.49 -7.69 -0.05
CA GLY A 184 -10.01 -6.65 -0.94
C GLY A 184 -11.09 -5.78 -1.56
N ARG A 185 -10.67 -4.84 -2.40
CA ARG A 185 -11.59 -4.03 -3.19
C ARG A 185 -12.32 -4.90 -4.21
N LEU A 186 -13.62 -4.74 -4.31
CA LEU A 186 -14.43 -5.46 -5.30
C LEU A 186 -14.35 -4.72 -6.65
N SER A 187 -13.32 -5.07 -7.43
CA SER A 187 -13.03 -4.45 -8.73
C SER A 187 -12.37 -5.45 -9.68
N ARG A 188 -12.52 -5.21 -10.99
CA ARG A 188 -12.05 -6.11 -12.06
C ARG A 188 -10.54 -6.37 -12.00
N ASP A 189 -9.74 -5.37 -11.62
CA ASP A 189 -8.29 -5.50 -11.45
C ASP A 189 -7.91 -6.48 -10.33
N LYS A 190 -8.82 -6.70 -9.35
CA LYS A 190 -8.68 -7.69 -8.29
C LYS A 190 -9.21 -9.09 -8.65
N GLY A 191 -9.65 -9.26 -9.88
CA GLY A 191 -10.07 -10.56 -10.42
C GLY A 191 -11.32 -11.13 -9.75
N VAL A 192 -12.16 -10.31 -9.13
CA VAL A 192 -13.31 -10.77 -8.33
C VAL A 192 -14.30 -11.62 -9.13
N PHE A 193 -14.42 -11.38 -10.42
CA PHE A 193 -15.30 -12.16 -11.31
C PHE A 193 -14.80 -13.58 -11.59
N ASP A 194 -13.56 -13.92 -11.21
CA ASP A 194 -13.09 -15.31 -11.27
C ASP A 194 -13.66 -16.15 -10.12
N LEU A 195 -14.01 -15.53 -8.98
CA LEU A 195 -14.49 -16.24 -7.79
C LEU A 195 -15.72 -17.14 -8.05
N PRO A 196 -16.79 -16.67 -8.71
CA PRO A 196 -17.93 -17.51 -9.06
C PRO A 196 -17.56 -18.71 -9.95
N PHE A 197 -16.61 -18.53 -10.88
CA PHE A 197 -16.16 -19.62 -11.75
C PHE A 197 -15.26 -20.61 -11.03
N ILE A 198 -14.40 -20.16 -10.10
CA ILE A 198 -13.61 -21.02 -9.22
C ILE A 198 -14.54 -21.88 -8.36
N ASP A 199 -15.56 -21.26 -7.75
CA ASP A 199 -16.56 -21.96 -6.94
C ASP A 199 -17.32 -23.03 -7.76
N ARG A 200 -17.74 -22.70 -8.97
CA ARG A 200 -18.40 -23.67 -9.85
C ARG A 200 -17.51 -24.86 -10.15
N ARG A 201 -16.24 -24.62 -10.48
CA ARG A 201 -15.26 -25.70 -10.71
C ARG A 201 -15.01 -26.57 -9.47
N LEU A 202 -15.03 -25.98 -8.28
CA LEU A 202 -14.93 -26.74 -7.03
C LEU A 202 -16.15 -27.66 -6.85
N ARG A 203 -17.36 -27.16 -7.08
CA ARG A 203 -18.58 -27.96 -7.01
C ARG A 203 -18.58 -29.11 -8.04
N ASP A 204 -18.08 -28.88 -9.25
CA ASP A 204 -17.97 -29.91 -10.30
C ASP A 204 -17.09 -31.11 -9.86
N VAL A 205 -16.12 -30.89 -8.95
CA VAL A 205 -15.25 -31.93 -8.40
C VAL A 205 -15.64 -32.37 -6.99
N GLY A 206 -16.86 -32.02 -6.54
CA GLY A 206 -17.44 -32.44 -5.26
C GLY A 206 -16.92 -31.68 -4.03
N VAL A 207 -16.21 -30.56 -4.22
CA VAL A 207 -15.73 -29.69 -3.12
C VAL A 207 -16.70 -28.53 -2.97
N ASN A 208 -17.23 -28.34 -1.76
CA ASN A 208 -18.24 -27.34 -1.46
C ASN A 208 -17.79 -26.44 -0.28
N PRO A 209 -16.89 -25.46 -0.51
CA PRO A 209 -16.38 -24.63 0.55
C PRO A 209 -17.40 -23.60 1.03
N VAL A 210 -17.22 -23.08 2.24
CA VAL A 210 -17.96 -21.90 2.72
C VAL A 210 -17.20 -20.65 2.30
N TRP A 211 -17.84 -19.80 1.50
CA TRP A 211 -17.26 -18.57 1.01
C TRP A 211 -17.58 -17.36 1.89
N THR A 212 -16.58 -16.56 2.11
CA THR A 212 -16.68 -15.24 2.73
C THR A 212 -16.02 -14.19 1.82
N VAL A 213 -16.75 -13.13 1.53
CA VAL A 213 -16.27 -11.98 0.74
C VAL A 213 -16.28 -10.76 1.64
N GLN A 214 -15.11 -10.20 1.88
CA GLN A 214 -14.89 -8.99 2.66
C GLN A 214 -14.32 -7.89 1.78
N GLY A 215 -14.96 -6.73 1.81
CA GLY A 215 -14.62 -5.54 1.05
C GLY A 215 -15.82 -4.94 0.35
N GLY A 216 -15.61 -3.83 -0.29
CA GLY A 216 -16.58 -3.13 -1.14
C GLY A 216 -15.88 -2.62 -2.39
N GLY A 217 -16.65 -2.15 -3.36
CA GLY A 217 -16.06 -1.63 -4.59
C GLY A 217 -17.08 -1.39 -5.68
N PRO A 218 -16.63 -0.78 -6.81
CA PRO A 218 -17.52 -0.39 -7.89
C PRO A 218 -18.24 -1.57 -8.58
N ASP A 219 -17.67 -2.77 -8.49
CA ASP A 219 -18.18 -3.95 -9.18
C ASP A 219 -18.98 -4.89 -8.24
N GLU A 220 -19.33 -4.45 -7.01
CA GLU A 220 -19.98 -5.30 -6.01
C GLU A 220 -21.34 -5.83 -6.48
N ASP A 221 -22.23 -4.99 -7.00
CA ASP A 221 -23.57 -5.38 -7.42
C ASP A 221 -23.52 -6.35 -8.62
N GLU A 222 -22.63 -6.10 -9.57
CA GLU A 222 -22.41 -7.00 -10.70
C GLU A 222 -21.87 -8.35 -10.26
N LEU A 223 -20.93 -8.36 -9.30
CA LEU A 223 -20.38 -9.60 -8.74
C LEU A 223 -21.44 -10.41 -7.99
N ARG A 224 -22.27 -9.77 -7.17
CA ARG A 224 -23.38 -10.43 -6.47
C ARG A 224 -24.36 -11.07 -7.47
N THR A 225 -24.65 -10.39 -8.56
CA THR A 225 -25.50 -10.91 -9.64
C THR A 225 -24.85 -12.11 -10.34
N ALA A 226 -23.54 -12.03 -10.64
CA ALA A 226 -22.78 -13.11 -11.27
C ALA A 226 -22.64 -14.37 -10.38
N TRP A 227 -22.85 -14.23 -9.08
CA TRP A 227 -22.76 -15.31 -8.09
C TRP A 227 -24.11 -15.64 -7.42
N ALA A 228 -25.22 -15.25 -8.05
CA ALA A 228 -26.57 -15.39 -7.48
C ALA A 228 -27.04 -16.85 -7.34
N ASP A 229 -26.41 -17.81 -8.02
CA ASP A 229 -26.64 -19.24 -7.88
C ASP A 229 -26.10 -19.83 -6.55
N ARG A 230 -25.38 -19.01 -5.76
CA ARG A 230 -24.76 -19.39 -4.49
C ARG A 230 -25.27 -18.51 -3.34
N LEU A 231 -26.40 -18.90 -2.72
CA LEU A 231 -27.08 -18.10 -1.70
C LEU A 231 -26.37 -18.04 -0.34
N ASP A 232 -25.44 -18.95 -0.08
CA ASP A 232 -24.72 -19.10 1.18
C ASP A 232 -23.36 -18.38 1.21
N VAL A 233 -23.01 -17.59 0.17
CA VAL A 233 -21.85 -16.69 0.20
C VAL A 233 -22.09 -15.60 1.24
N ARG A 234 -21.15 -15.45 2.16
CA ARG A 234 -21.22 -14.45 3.22
C ARG A 234 -20.56 -13.16 2.76
N TRP A 235 -21.36 -12.11 2.60
CA TRP A 235 -20.92 -10.79 2.20
C TRP A 235 -20.83 -9.87 3.41
N PHE A 236 -19.63 -9.38 3.74
CA PHE A 236 -19.42 -8.53 4.92
C PHE A 236 -19.29 -7.05 4.59
N GLY A 237 -19.16 -6.68 3.32
CA GLY A 237 -18.93 -5.29 2.94
C GLY A 237 -17.60 -4.76 3.48
N GLN A 238 -17.46 -3.45 3.52
CA GLN A 238 -16.27 -2.81 4.10
C GLN A 238 -16.32 -2.86 5.64
N ARG A 239 -15.24 -3.31 6.28
CA ARG A 239 -15.09 -3.42 7.74
C ARG A 239 -13.86 -2.68 8.22
N ASP A 240 -13.80 -2.40 9.51
CA ASP A 240 -12.59 -1.89 10.14
C ASP A 240 -11.47 -2.96 10.18
N LYS A 241 -10.25 -2.50 10.40
CA LYS A 241 -9.07 -3.38 10.40
C LYS A 241 -9.14 -4.47 11.46
N ALA A 242 -9.67 -4.16 12.65
CA ALA A 242 -9.75 -5.13 13.73
C ALA A 242 -10.72 -6.28 13.41
N ASP A 243 -11.84 -5.97 12.77
CA ASP A 243 -12.80 -6.97 12.30
C ASP A 243 -12.17 -7.88 11.22
N VAL A 244 -11.46 -7.28 10.26
CA VAL A 244 -10.78 -8.06 9.20
C VAL A 244 -9.74 -9.00 9.80
N LEU A 245 -8.93 -8.53 10.76
CA LEU A 245 -7.92 -9.37 11.41
C LEU A 245 -8.57 -10.56 12.14
N ARG A 246 -9.72 -10.36 12.82
CA ARG A 246 -10.46 -11.46 13.45
C ARG A 246 -11.02 -12.46 12.44
N MET A 247 -11.36 -12.03 11.22
CA MET A 247 -11.85 -12.95 10.20
C MET A 247 -10.80 -13.98 9.80
N TYR A 248 -9.53 -13.61 9.75
CA TYR A 248 -8.46 -14.56 9.40
C TYR A 248 -8.40 -15.77 10.34
N GLU A 249 -8.69 -15.60 11.64
CA GLU A 249 -8.72 -16.71 12.61
C GLU A 249 -9.76 -17.80 12.28
N HIS A 250 -10.76 -17.44 11.49
CA HIS A 250 -11.92 -18.29 11.17
C HIS A 250 -11.93 -18.83 9.75
N HIS A 251 -10.86 -18.63 8.98
CA HIS A 251 -10.77 -19.06 7.59
C HIS A 251 -9.52 -19.91 7.35
N ASP A 252 -9.60 -20.80 6.36
CA ASP A 252 -8.54 -21.75 6.03
C ASP A 252 -7.69 -21.28 4.85
N VAL A 253 -8.33 -20.68 3.86
CA VAL A 253 -7.70 -20.29 2.60
C VAL A 253 -8.06 -18.84 2.26
N LEU A 254 -7.05 -18.05 1.89
CA LEU A 254 -7.22 -16.76 1.25
C LEU A 254 -7.13 -16.93 -0.28
N VAL A 255 -8.13 -16.48 -1.02
CA VAL A 255 -8.12 -16.49 -2.49
C VAL A 255 -7.97 -15.07 -3.02
N MET A 256 -6.94 -14.84 -3.86
CA MET A 256 -6.69 -13.54 -4.49
C MET A 256 -6.37 -13.73 -5.99
N PRO A 257 -7.38 -13.76 -6.88
CA PRO A 257 -7.17 -13.93 -8.31
C PRO A 257 -6.84 -12.63 -9.04
N SER A 258 -6.08 -11.75 -8.37
CA SER A 258 -5.76 -10.40 -8.84
C SER A 258 -5.04 -10.40 -10.19
N ARG A 259 -5.24 -9.33 -10.97
CA ARG A 259 -4.53 -9.06 -12.23
C ARG A 259 -3.27 -8.23 -12.02
N GLN A 260 -3.24 -7.45 -10.93
CA GLN A 260 -2.11 -6.60 -10.57
C GLN A 260 -2.02 -6.45 -9.05
N GLU A 261 -0.81 -6.62 -8.51
CA GLU A 261 -0.45 -6.36 -7.11
C GLU A 261 0.99 -5.83 -7.02
N GLY A 262 1.27 -5.15 -5.91
CA GLY A 262 2.64 -4.91 -5.48
C GLY A 262 3.04 -5.95 -4.43
N LEU A 263 2.97 -5.59 -3.15
CA LEU A 263 3.01 -6.50 -2.00
C LEU A 263 1.67 -6.38 -1.26
N PRO A 264 0.72 -7.33 -1.43
CA PRO A 264 -0.63 -7.18 -0.87
C PRO A 264 -0.64 -7.25 0.66
N VAL A 265 -1.18 -6.22 1.32
CA VAL A 265 -1.31 -6.20 2.81
C VAL A 265 -2.16 -7.37 3.28
N ALA A 266 -3.29 -7.64 2.60
CA ALA A 266 -4.19 -8.75 2.95
C ALA A 266 -3.51 -10.11 2.89
N LEU A 267 -2.56 -10.32 1.96
CA LEU A 267 -1.74 -11.53 1.89
C LEU A 267 -0.85 -11.67 3.12
N LEU A 268 -0.18 -10.58 3.53
CA LEU A 268 0.68 -10.60 4.71
C LEU A 268 -0.13 -10.82 6.00
N GLU A 269 -1.26 -10.11 6.15
CA GLU A 269 -2.12 -10.25 7.33
C GLU A 269 -2.71 -11.67 7.45
N ALA A 270 -3.22 -12.21 6.35
CA ALA A 270 -3.72 -13.59 6.29
C ALA A 270 -2.61 -14.62 6.58
N GLY A 271 -1.45 -14.46 5.95
CA GLY A 271 -0.29 -15.33 6.19
C GLY A 271 0.20 -15.25 7.64
N ALA A 272 0.23 -14.05 8.26
CA ALA A 272 0.55 -13.88 9.67
C ALA A 272 -0.40 -14.65 10.60
N ALA A 273 -1.67 -14.76 10.23
CA ALA A 273 -2.67 -15.56 10.94
C ALA A 273 -2.67 -17.05 10.56
N GLY A 274 -1.83 -17.48 9.61
CA GLY A 274 -1.74 -18.87 9.14
C GLY A 274 -2.83 -19.27 8.14
N VAL A 275 -3.51 -18.31 7.51
CA VAL A 275 -4.45 -18.58 6.40
C VAL A 275 -3.66 -18.85 5.14
N VAL A 276 -3.89 -20.02 4.51
CA VAL A 276 -3.09 -20.45 3.36
C VAL A 276 -3.49 -19.69 2.09
N PRO A 277 -2.55 -19.00 1.43
CA PRO A 277 -2.86 -18.25 0.23
C PRO A 277 -2.95 -19.13 -1.02
N VAL A 278 -3.98 -18.88 -1.83
CA VAL A 278 -4.10 -19.30 -3.23
C VAL A 278 -4.25 -18.01 -4.04
N VAL A 279 -3.16 -17.55 -4.64
CA VAL A 279 -3.05 -16.19 -5.18
C VAL A 279 -2.45 -16.21 -6.58
N SER A 280 -2.83 -15.25 -7.44
CA SER A 280 -2.29 -15.17 -8.80
C SER A 280 -0.75 -15.12 -8.80
N ASP A 281 -0.13 -15.86 -9.72
CA ASP A 281 1.31 -15.75 -9.99
C ASP A 281 1.58 -14.44 -10.73
N LEU A 282 1.95 -13.42 -9.98
CA LEU A 282 2.26 -12.10 -10.48
C LEU A 282 3.74 -11.81 -10.28
N ALA A 283 4.33 -11.13 -11.26
CA ALA A 283 5.64 -10.51 -11.11
C ALA A 283 5.53 -9.33 -10.12
N SER A 284 5.59 -9.62 -8.83
CA SER A 284 5.30 -8.69 -7.73
C SER A 284 6.00 -9.16 -6.44
N GLY A 285 5.56 -8.68 -5.27
CA GLY A 285 6.01 -9.20 -3.97
C GLY A 285 5.37 -10.53 -3.56
N ILE A 286 4.40 -11.05 -4.30
CA ILE A 286 3.73 -12.32 -4.00
C ILE A 286 4.72 -13.48 -3.92
N PRO A 287 5.68 -13.66 -4.87
CA PRO A 287 6.68 -14.73 -4.78
C PRO A 287 7.59 -14.66 -3.56
N GLU A 288 7.71 -13.49 -2.93
CA GLU A 288 8.51 -13.33 -1.72
C GLU A 288 7.80 -13.85 -0.45
N VAL A 289 6.48 -14.05 -0.54
CA VAL A 289 5.63 -14.55 0.56
C VAL A 289 5.19 -15.98 0.30
N VAL A 290 4.84 -16.30 -0.95
CA VAL A 290 4.24 -17.57 -1.33
C VAL A 290 5.18 -18.36 -2.23
N GLU A 291 5.75 -19.43 -1.69
CA GLU A 291 6.39 -20.49 -2.45
C GLU A 291 5.35 -21.56 -2.79
N SER A 292 5.10 -21.75 -4.11
CA SER A 292 4.04 -22.64 -4.57
C SER A 292 4.30 -24.08 -4.16
N GLY A 293 3.32 -24.70 -3.50
CA GLY A 293 3.44 -26.06 -2.95
C GLY A 293 4.06 -26.15 -1.56
N VAL A 294 4.63 -25.06 -1.02
CA VAL A 294 5.28 -24.98 0.31
C VAL A 294 4.49 -24.10 1.27
N SER A 295 4.27 -22.83 0.95
CA SER A 295 3.57 -21.86 1.80
C SER A 295 2.23 -21.38 1.22
N GLY A 296 1.79 -22.01 0.13
CA GLY A 296 0.54 -21.71 -0.56
C GLY A 296 0.60 -22.15 -2.02
N TYR A 297 -0.26 -21.58 -2.86
CA TYR A 297 -0.27 -21.83 -4.29
C TYR A 297 -0.32 -20.54 -5.10
N ARG A 298 0.36 -20.56 -6.25
CA ARG A 298 0.38 -19.43 -7.19
C ARG A 298 -0.07 -19.88 -8.59
N PRO A 299 -1.37 -20.06 -8.85
CA PRO A 299 -1.90 -20.27 -10.18
C PRO A 299 -1.60 -19.07 -11.09
N ALA A 300 -1.38 -19.31 -12.39
CA ALA A 300 -1.24 -18.23 -13.35
C ALA A 300 -2.52 -17.37 -13.42
N VAL A 301 -2.36 -16.09 -13.76
CA VAL A 301 -3.47 -15.13 -13.83
C VAL A 301 -4.58 -15.64 -14.74
N GLY A 302 -5.81 -15.68 -14.24
CA GLY A 302 -6.98 -16.12 -14.99
C GLY A 302 -7.13 -17.63 -15.20
N GLN A 303 -6.23 -18.43 -14.66
CA GLN A 303 -6.31 -19.91 -14.72
C GLN A 303 -7.26 -20.45 -13.64
N ILE A 304 -8.55 -20.27 -13.85
CA ILE A 304 -9.62 -20.62 -12.92
C ILE A 304 -9.54 -22.10 -12.49
N GLY A 305 -9.26 -23.01 -13.43
CA GLY A 305 -9.08 -24.43 -13.13
C GLY A 305 -7.98 -24.70 -12.13
N ALA A 306 -6.81 -24.06 -12.29
CA ALA A 306 -5.67 -24.22 -11.39
C ALA A 306 -5.94 -23.63 -9.98
N PHE A 307 -6.72 -22.55 -9.87
CA PHE A 307 -7.22 -22.06 -8.57
C PHE A 307 -8.12 -23.11 -7.88
N ALA A 308 -9.06 -23.67 -8.61
CA ALA A 308 -9.97 -24.70 -8.08
C ALA A 308 -9.20 -25.97 -7.67
N GLU A 309 -8.26 -26.44 -8.48
CA GLU A 309 -7.42 -27.59 -8.17
C GLU A 309 -6.59 -27.39 -6.89
N ALA A 310 -5.98 -26.20 -6.72
CA ALA A 310 -5.21 -25.84 -5.54
C ALA A 310 -6.10 -25.86 -4.27
N ILE A 311 -7.29 -25.27 -4.34
CA ILE A 311 -8.24 -25.26 -3.21
C ILE A 311 -8.75 -26.67 -2.92
N ALA A 312 -9.09 -27.47 -3.95
CA ALA A 312 -9.54 -28.83 -3.79
C ALA A 312 -8.45 -29.75 -3.19
N ALA A 313 -7.18 -29.51 -3.53
CA ALA A 313 -6.06 -30.25 -2.92
C ALA A 313 -5.96 -29.97 -1.40
N LEU A 314 -6.18 -28.71 -0.96
CA LEU A 314 -6.19 -28.33 0.45
C LEU A 314 -7.42 -28.89 1.20
N ASP A 315 -8.55 -29.02 0.51
CA ASP A 315 -9.75 -29.64 1.10
C ASP A 315 -9.55 -31.13 1.34
N ARG A 316 -8.95 -31.87 0.40
CA ARG A 316 -8.70 -33.30 0.48
C ARG A 316 -7.57 -33.70 1.43
N ASP A 317 -6.55 -32.83 1.55
CA ASP A 317 -5.37 -33.05 2.40
C ASP A 317 -5.23 -31.95 3.45
N ARG A 318 -5.89 -32.14 4.59
CA ARG A 318 -5.87 -31.20 5.72
C ARG A 318 -4.50 -31.18 6.42
N THR A 319 -3.73 -32.23 6.35
CA THR A 319 -2.36 -32.25 6.88
C THR A 319 -1.47 -31.30 6.08
N ARG A 320 -1.60 -31.32 4.76
CA ARG A 320 -0.91 -30.37 3.89
C ARG A 320 -1.34 -28.93 4.14
N LEU A 321 -2.64 -28.72 4.36
CA LEU A 321 -3.16 -27.38 4.74
C LEU A 321 -2.49 -26.86 6.01
N GLU A 322 -2.36 -27.70 7.05
CA GLU A 322 -1.69 -27.32 8.31
C GLU A 322 -0.20 -27.04 8.11
N ALA A 323 0.49 -27.87 7.34
CA ALA A 323 1.91 -27.65 7.04
C ALA A 323 2.14 -26.32 6.30
N MET A 324 1.31 -26.01 5.29
CA MET A 324 1.38 -24.74 4.56
C MET A 324 1.00 -23.54 5.43
N SER A 325 0.03 -23.71 6.34
CA SER A 325 -0.37 -22.69 7.31
C SER A 325 0.80 -22.30 8.22
N GLY A 326 1.56 -23.26 8.72
CA GLY A 326 2.78 -23.02 9.48
C GLY A 326 3.84 -22.30 8.62
N ALA A 327 4.10 -22.81 7.43
CA ALA A 327 5.12 -22.30 6.54
C ALA A 327 4.87 -20.82 6.13
N VAL A 328 3.66 -20.45 5.73
CA VAL A 328 3.35 -19.05 5.37
C VAL A 328 3.47 -18.12 6.57
N ARG A 329 3.06 -18.59 7.75
CA ARG A 329 3.19 -17.81 8.99
C ARG A 329 4.64 -17.55 9.34
N ASP A 330 5.52 -18.55 9.22
CA ASP A 330 6.95 -18.42 9.48
C ASP A 330 7.61 -17.43 8.52
N VAL A 331 7.27 -17.49 7.23
CA VAL A 331 7.74 -16.50 6.23
C VAL A 331 7.35 -15.07 6.65
N VAL A 332 6.07 -14.86 6.98
CA VAL A 332 5.59 -13.51 7.34
C VAL A 332 6.19 -13.05 8.68
N ALA A 333 6.23 -13.92 9.68
CA ALA A 333 6.78 -13.58 11.00
C ALA A 333 8.28 -13.22 10.94
N THR A 334 9.03 -13.87 10.05
CA THR A 334 10.47 -13.64 9.90
C THR A 334 10.77 -12.42 9.02
N ARG A 335 10.09 -12.28 7.89
CA ARG A 335 10.45 -11.28 6.87
C ARG A 335 9.61 -10.00 6.93
N PHE A 336 8.39 -10.07 7.46
CA PHE A 336 7.40 -8.99 7.39
C PHE A 336 6.83 -8.61 8.76
N ASN A 337 7.57 -8.85 9.83
CA ASN A 337 7.18 -8.45 11.19
C ASN A 337 7.24 -6.93 11.35
N ALA A 338 6.13 -6.29 11.70
CA ALA A 338 6.01 -4.84 11.79
C ALA A 338 7.03 -4.19 12.73
N ILE A 339 7.32 -4.81 13.89
CA ILE A 339 8.29 -4.30 14.86
C ILE A 339 9.71 -4.27 14.25
N GLN A 340 10.09 -5.37 13.59
CA GLN A 340 11.42 -5.48 12.97
C GLN A 340 11.55 -4.54 11.78
N ARG A 341 10.53 -4.48 10.91
CA ARG A 341 10.54 -3.58 9.75
C ARG A 341 10.57 -2.13 10.17
N THR A 342 9.81 -1.74 11.21
CA THR A 342 9.88 -0.37 11.74
C THR A 342 11.28 -0.02 12.23
N ALA A 343 11.96 -0.93 12.92
CA ALA A 343 13.34 -0.71 13.33
C ALA A 343 14.30 -0.55 12.14
N ASP A 344 14.07 -1.25 11.03
CA ASP A 344 14.85 -1.07 9.79
C ASP A 344 14.65 0.32 9.18
N TYR A 345 13.42 0.80 9.12
CA TYR A 345 13.11 2.17 8.68
C TYR A 345 13.75 3.21 9.60
N GLN A 346 13.70 3.03 10.91
CA GLN A 346 14.33 3.93 11.87
C GLN A 346 15.86 3.96 11.69
N ARG A 347 16.50 2.81 11.42
CA ARG A 347 17.94 2.77 11.07
C ARG A 347 18.24 3.53 9.78
N LEU A 348 17.40 3.40 8.76
CA LEU A 348 17.57 4.16 7.51
C LEU A 348 17.39 5.66 7.75
N PHE A 349 16.38 6.07 8.54
CA PHE A 349 16.19 7.47 8.91
C PHE A 349 17.40 8.03 9.66
N GLY A 350 18.02 7.25 10.53
CA GLY A 350 19.26 7.64 11.25
C GLY A 350 20.41 8.05 10.32
N ARG A 351 20.45 7.51 9.10
CA ARG A 351 21.47 7.83 8.08
C ARG A 351 21.18 9.10 7.26
N TRP A 352 20.17 9.87 7.61
CA TRP A 352 19.71 10.99 6.80
C TRP A 352 20.78 12.03 6.46
N ARG A 353 21.76 12.26 7.35
CA ARG A 353 22.86 13.20 7.08
C ARG A 353 23.79 12.70 6.00
N ASP A 354 24.10 11.42 6.01
CA ASP A 354 25.02 10.78 5.06
C ASP A 354 24.37 10.64 3.68
N LEU A 355 23.05 10.46 3.66
CA LEU A 355 22.27 10.28 2.42
C LEU A 355 21.86 11.62 1.79
N LYS A 356 21.79 12.70 2.57
CA LYS A 356 21.34 14.00 2.09
C LYS A 356 22.29 14.58 1.06
N ARG A 357 21.77 14.87 -0.13
CA ARG A 357 22.49 15.41 -1.28
C ARG A 357 22.32 16.95 -1.38
N PRO A 358 23.26 17.64 -2.03
CA PRO A 358 23.09 19.05 -2.38
C PRO A 358 21.83 19.26 -3.22
N ARG A 359 21.09 20.30 -2.96
CA ARG A 359 19.88 20.64 -3.74
C ARG A 359 20.25 21.31 -5.07
N PRO A 360 19.45 21.11 -6.13
CA PRO A 360 19.66 21.76 -7.42
C PRO A 360 19.70 23.29 -7.27
N LYS A 361 20.64 23.95 -7.93
CA LYS A 361 20.74 25.44 -7.89
C LYS A 361 19.53 26.14 -8.53
N ASN A 362 18.92 25.51 -9.53
CA ASN A 362 17.78 26.03 -10.28
C ASN A 362 16.61 25.03 -10.21
N PRO A 363 15.89 24.97 -9.09
CA PRO A 363 14.80 24.04 -8.93
C PRO A 363 13.65 24.38 -9.88
N LYS A 364 13.11 23.36 -10.57
CA LYS A 364 12.00 23.53 -11.52
C LYS A 364 10.82 22.68 -11.08
N LEU A 365 9.66 23.34 -10.96
CA LEU A 365 8.41 22.62 -10.84
C LEU A 365 8.05 21.94 -12.17
N ARG A 366 7.87 20.62 -12.14
CA ARG A 366 7.56 19.79 -13.33
C ARG A 366 6.07 19.48 -13.46
N TYR A 367 5.22 20.25 -12.76
CA TYR A 367 3.77 20.09 -12.72
C TYR A 367 3.07 21.43 -13.03
N GLY A 368 1.81 21.29 -13.43
CA GLY A 368 0.94 22.42 -13.66
C GLY A 368 0.80 22.81 -15.14
N SER A 369 0.04 23.82 -15.37
CA SER A 369 -0.27 24.42 -16.68
C SER A 369 0.48 25.74 -16.90
N ARG A 370 0.21 26.42 -18.02
CA ARG A 370 0.74 27.75 -18.29
C ARG A 370 0.34 28.80 -17.22
N LEU A 371 -0.75 28.56 -16.51
CA LEU A 371 -1.25 29.41 -15.42
C LEU A 371 -0.54 29.13 -14.08
N ASP A 372 0.12 27.99 -13.94
CA ASP A 372 0.83 27.63 -12.71
C ASP A 372 2.24 28.23 -12.72
N LYS A 373 2.31 29.54 -12.47
CA LYS A 373 3.56 30.29 -12.35
C LYS A 373 3.67 30.89 -10.96
N PRO A 374 4.90 31.01 -10.39
CA PRO A 374 5.10 31.51 -9.04
C PRO A 374 4.64 32.92 -8.83
N TRP A 375 4.60 33.75 -9.90
CA TRP A 375 4.20 35.16 -9.89
C TRP A 375 2.71 35.39 -10.21
N ILE A 376 1.95 34.37 -10.68
CA ILE A 376 0.51 34.55 -10.93
C ILE A 376 -0.26 34.32 -9.62
N PRO A 377 -1.01 35.32 -9.14
CA PRO A 377 -1.80 35.20 -7.93
C PRO A 377 -2.82 34.06 -8.02
N ASN A 378 -3.00 33.32 -6.92
CA ASN A 378 -3.93 32.18 -6.87
C ASN A 378 -5.37 32.58 -7.24
N ILE A 379 -5.82 33.77 -6.81
CA ILE A 379 -7.15 34.27 -7.11
C ILE A 379 -7.37 34.44 -8.62
N ALA A 380 -6.38 34.96 -9.34
CA ALA A 380 -6.44 35.13 -10.79
C ALA A 380 -6.55 33.78 -11.50
N VAL A 381 -5.74 32.79 -11.09
CA VAL A 381 -5.80 31.43 -11.64
C VAL A 381 -7.16 30.79 -11.40
N ARG A 382 -7.70 30.92 -10.19
CA ARG A 382 -9.03 30.38 -9.84
C ARG A 382 -10.14 31.00 -10.69
N LEU A 383 -10.12 32.32 -10.90
CA LEU A 383 -11.11 33.02 -11.73
C LEU A 383 -11.04 32.55 -13.20
N ILE A 384 -9.84 32.50 -13.77
CA ILE A 384 -9.67 32.00 -15.15
C ILE A 384 -10.16 30.59 -15.31
N ARG A 385 -9.79 29.67 -14.42
CA ARG A 385 -10.20 28.27 -14.50
C ARG A 385 -11.70 28.08 -14.26
N SER A 386 -12.32 28.86 -13.40
CA SER A 386 -13.77 28.81 -13.18
C SER A 386 -14.59 29.26 -14.40
N THR A 387 -14.08 30.20 -15.19
CA THR A 387 -14.71 30.62 -16.46
C THR A 387 -14.52 29.59 -17.58
N MET A 388 -13.36 28.88 -17.60
CA MET A 388 -13.09 27.83 -18.58
C MET A 388 -13.89 26.53 -18.34
N SER A 389 -14.24 26.22 -17.09
CA SER A 389 -15.01 25.03 -16.73
C SER A 389 -16.53 25.18 -16.94
N ARG A 390 -17.00 26.37 -17.26
CA ARG A 390 -18.41 26.67 -17.58
C ARG A 390 -18.73 26.67 -19.10
N ARG A 391 -17.71 26.50 -19.90
CA ARG A 391 -17.80 26.29 -21.36
C ARG A 391 -17.52 24.83 -21.70
#